data_f26c44109ab94f8ff3cc521e38db90b6
#
_entry.id   f26c44109ab94f8ff3cc521e38db90b6
#
_cell.length_a   1.000
_cell.length_b   1.000
_cell.length_c   1.000
_cell.angle_alpha   90.00
_cell.angle_beta   90.00
_cell.angle_gamma   90.00
#
_symmetry.space_group_name_H-M   'P 1'
#
loop_
_entity.id
_entity.type
_entity.pdbx_description
1 polymer ?
#
loop_
_entity_poly.entity_id
_entity_poly.type
_entity_poly.pdbx_seq_one_letter_code
_entity_poly.pdbx_strand_id
1 'polypeptide(L)'
;MAVMISAVIFTACGNKYSVENLKKNNNLLKETVQKCKIKRDEKICKNVEKAQSELALEAWNKVKPEIEAKLDKISKELLAGNFTTSMENAPERLWEWEAKNASTTPQKAKEITLQLLMNALKYIKIEKVEYDLENVKIGQTNTGRNYVIIPTKSIVSGQGKKVELNQKSLVFEDKNKWYIVNINERNKHILKELYSDFKDVNID
;
A
#
# COMPACT_ATOMS: atom_id res chain seq x y z
N MET A 1 -42.87 20.04 -48.51
CA MET A 1 -41.56 19.34 -48.39
C MET A 1 -41.26 19.21 -46.92
N ALA A 2 -41.48 18.02 -46.34
CA ALA A 2 -41.17 17.77 -44.95
C ALA A 2 -39.82 17.04 -44.89
N VAL A 3 -38.84 17.69 -44.29
CA VAL A 3 -37.52 17.09 -44.04
C VAL A 3 -37.60 16.29 -42.77
N MET A 4 -37.63 14.96 -42.89
CA MET A 4 -37.44 14.07 -41.72
C MET A 4 -35.95 14.07 -41.34
N ILE A 5 -35.68 14.65 -40.19
CA ILE A 5 -34.35 14.53 -39.54
C ILE A 5 -34.35 13.20 -38.79
N SER A 6 -33.76 12.18 -39.39
CA SER A 6 -33.48 10.91 -38.70
C SER A 6 -32.40 11.13 -37.66
N ALA A 7 -32.79 11.20 -36.39
CA ALA A 7 -31.85 11.15 -35.27
C ALA A 7 -31.22 9.74 -35.21
N VAL A 8 -29.98 9.61 -35.68
CA VAL A 8 -29.19 8.41 -35.48
C VAL A 8 -28.77 8.36 -34.02
N ILE A 9 -29.55 7.61 -33.23
CA ILE A 9 -29.17 7.27 -31.86
C ILE A 9 -28.02 6.27 -31.96
N PHE A 10 -26.79 6.76 -31.85
CA PHE A 10 -25.64 5.88 -31.61
C PHE A 10 -25.83 5.25 -30.22
N THR A 11 -26.47 4.10 -30.16
CA THR A 11 -26.37 3.21 -29.03
C THR A 11 -24.93 2.71 -28.98
N ALA A 12 -24.06 3.42 -28.28
CA ALA A 12 -22.78 2.93 -27.86
C ALA A 12 -23.01 1.75 -26.91
N CYS A 13 -23.26 0.54 -27.47
CA CYS A 13 -23.16 -0.72 -26.73
C CYS A 13 -21.69 -0.94 -26.38
N GLY A 14 -21.15 -0.10 -25.50
CA GLY A 14 -19.86 -0.31 -24.89
C GLY A 14 -19.92 -1.64 -24.12
N ASN A 15 -18.97 -2.55 -24.39
CA ASN A 15 -18.89 -3.81 -23.67
C ASN A 15 -18.91 -3.51 -22.15
N LYS A 16 -19.94 -3.99 -21.44
CA LYS A 16 -20.15 -3.78 -19.99
C LYS A 16 -18.87 -4.02 -19.17
N TYR A 17 -18.04 -4.98 -19.59
CA TYR A 17 -16.79 -5.36 -18.95
C TYR A 17 -15.56 -4.83 -19.68
N SER A 18 -15.67 -3.73 -20.44
CA SER A 18 -14.48 -3.05 -20.97
C SER A 18 -13.68 -2.42 -19.84
N VAL A 19 -12.37 -2.27 -20.02
CA VAL A 19 -11.47 -1.64 -19.05
C VAL A 19 -11.98 -0.26 -18.63
N GLU A 20 -12.41 0.56 -19.59
CA GLU A 20 -12.95 1.90 -19.31
C GLU A 20 -14.21 1.88 -18.44
N ASN A 21 -15.15 0.98 -18.72
CA ASN A 21 -16.39 0.87 -17.93
C ASN A 21 -16.10 0.35 -16.52
N LEU A 22 -15.19 -0.60 -16.39
CA LEU A 22 -14.74 -1.12 -15.09
C LEU A 22 -14.05 -0.02 -14.26
N LYS A 23 -13.21 0.81 -14.87
CA LYS A 23 -12.55 1.95 -14.19
C LYS A 23 -13.56 3.01 -13.73
N LYS A 24 -14.59 3.29 -14.52
CA LYS A 24 -15.63 4.28 -14.18
C LYS A 24 -16.64 3.78 -13.16
N ASN A 25 -16.79 2.45 -13.00
CA ASN A 25 -17.77 1.84 -12.11
C ASN A 25 -17.13 0.91 -11.08
N ASN A 26 -16.76 1.48 -9.96
CA ASN A 26 -16.06 0.77 -8.87
C ASN A 26 -16.88 -0.42 -8.32
N ASN A 27 -18.22 -0.31 -8.26
CA ASN A 27 -19.06 -1.42 -7.80
C ASN A 27 -19.03 -2.58 -8.80
N LEU A 28 -19.18 -2.28 -10.10
CA LEU A 28 -19.07 -3.29 -11.15
C LEU A 28 -17.66 -3.96 -11.16
N LEU A 29 -16.61 -3.17 -10.96
CA LEU A 29 -15.25 -3.69 -10.88
C LEU A 29 -15.13 -4.69 -9.71
N LYS A 30 -15.53 -4.30 -8.50
CA LYS A 30 -15.49 -5.16 -7.30
C LYS A 30 -16.29 -6.44 -7.46
N GLU A 31 -17.52 -6.35 -7.96
CA GLU A 31 -18.36 -7.52 -8.25
C GLU A 31 -17.70 -8.46 -9.26
N THR A 32 -17.08 -7.89 -10.31
CA THR A 32 -16.45 -8.68 -11.37
C THR A 32 -15.14 -9.32 -10.88
N VAL A 33 -14.37 -8.66 -10.01
CA VAL A 33 -13.23 -9.25 -9.31
C VAL A 33 -13.65 -10.50 -8.54
N GLN A 34 -14.75 -10.45 -7.78
CA GLN A 34 -15.24 -11.61 -7.04
C GLN A 34 -15.72 -12.75 -7.97
N LYS A 35 -16.40 -12.41 -9.08
CA LYS A 35 -16.79 -13.40 -10.09
C LYS A 35 -15.58 -14.11 -10.71
N CYS A 36 -14.50 -13.38 -10.99
CA CYS A 36 -13.26 -13.95 -11.53
C CYS A 36 -12.58 -14.94 -10.57
N LYS A 37 -12.78 -14.82 -9.26
CA LYS A 37 -12.28 -15.80 -8.27
C LYS A 37 -13.07 -17.11 -8.29
N ILE A 38 -14.37 -17.05 -8.57
CA ILE A 38 -15.27 -18.20 -8.52
C ILE A 38 -15.30 -18.92 -9.86
N LYS A 39 -15.48 -18.18 -10.95
CA LYS A 39 -15.57 -18.70 -12.30
C LYS A 39 -14.81 -17.77 -13.24
N ARG A 40 -13.65 -18.23 -13.72
CA ARG A 40 -12.77 -17.44 -14.59
C ARG A 40 -13.30 -17.39 -16.01
N ASP A 41 -13.85 -16.24 -16.41
CA ASP A 41 -13.96 -15.85 -17.81
C ASP A 41 -12.68 -15.10 -18.18
N GLU A 42 -11.84 -15.73 -18.99
CA GLU A 42 -10.47 -15.27 -19.24
C GLU A 42 -10.42 -13.85 -19.84
N LYS A 43 -11.34 -13.53 -20.76
CA LYS A 43 -11.42 -12.22 -21.39
C LYS A 43 -11.86 -11.14 -20.42
N ILE A 44 -12.90 -11.41 -19.61
CA ILE A 44 -13.41 -10.46 -18.62
C ILE A 44 -12.38 -10.26 -17.52
N CYS A 45 -11.78 -11.34 -17.01
CA CYS A 45 -10.84 -11.26 -15.91
C CYS A 45 -9.54 -10.53 -16.31
N LYS A 46 -9.10 -10.68 -17.55
CA LYS A 46 -7.98 -9.90 -18.10
C LYS A 46 -8.30 -8.38 -18.14
N ASN A 47 -9.53 -8.01 -18.48
CA ASN A 47 -9.95 -6.61 -18.44
C ASN A 47 -10.03 -6.08 -17.00
N VAL A 48 -10.46 -6.91 -16.04
CA VAL A 48 -10.44 -6.57 -14.60
C VAL A 48 -9.02 -6.32 -14.12
N GLU A 49 -8.10 -7.24 -14.37
CA GLU A 49 -6.69 -7.10 -14.00
C GLU A 49 -6.08 -5.82 -14.58
N LYS A 50 -6.38 -5.51 -15.85
CA LYS A 50 -5.93 -4.29 -16.51
C LYS A 50 -6.55 -3.04 -15.88
N ALA A 51 -7.86 -3.03 -15.61
CA ALA A 51 -8.53 -1.91 -14.96
C ALA A 51 -7.97 -1.63 -13.57
N GLN A 52 -7.74 -2.67 -12.76
CA GLN A 52 -7.13 -2.55 -11.43
C GLN A 52 -5.68 -1.99 -11.52
N SER A 53 -4.89 -2.49 -12.47
CA SER A 53 -3.51 -2.02 -12.68
C SER A 53 -3.47 -0.54 -13.06
N GLU A 54 -4.34 -0.11 -13.99
CA GLU A 54 -4.40 1.30 -14.42
C GLU A 54 -4.87 2.21 -13.29
N LEU A 55 -5.92 1.82 -12.52
CA LEU A 55 -6.39 2.60 -11.38
C LEU A 55 -5.34 2.73 -10.29
N ALA A 56 -4.62 1.64 -9.99
CA ALA A 56 -3.54 1.67 -9.01
C ALA A 56 -2.39 2.58 -9.46
N LEU A 57 -2.03 2.53 -10.74
CA LEU A 57 -0.99 3.40 -11.31
C LEU A 57 -1.40 4.88 -11.28
N GLU A 58 -2.64 5.19 -11.63
CA GLU A 58 -3.17 6.56 -11.55
C GLU A 58 -3.16 7.09 -10.11
N ALA A 59 -3.59 6.25 -9.14
CA ALA A 59 -3.55 6.59 -7.72
C ALA A 59 -2.11 6.83 -7.24
N TRP A 60 -1.17 5.96 -7.62
CA TRP A 60 0.25 6.11 -7.29
C TRP A 60 0.84 7.39 -7.86
N ASN A 61 0.66 7.65 -9.15
CA ASN A 61 1.22 8.84 -9.80
C ASN A 61 0.75 10.14 -9.14
N LYS A 62 -0.49 10.16 -8.65
CA LYS A 62 -1.04 11.32 -7.94
C LYS A 62 -0.37 11.57 -6.59
N VAL A 63 -0.01 10.52 -5.86
CA VAL A 63 0.51 10.64 -4.49
C VAL A 63 2.01 10.46 -4.39
N LYS A 64 2.67 9.97 -5.44
CA LYS A 64 4.11 9.69 -5.45
C LYS A 64 4.96 10.84 -4.91
N PRO A 65 4.76 12.11 -5.30
CA PRO A 65 5.59 13.21 -4.78
C PRO A 65 5.45 13.41 -3.27
N GLU A 66 4.23 13.22 -2.73
CA GLU A 66 3.98 13.31 -1.28
C GLU A 66 4.65 12.15 -0.53
N ILE A 67 4.53 10.93 -1.07
CA ILE A 67 5.13 9.74 -0.46
C ILE A 67 6.66 9.84 -0.50
N GLU A 68 7.24 10.28 -1.61
CA GLU A 68 8.67 10.50 -1.77
C GLU A 68 9.20 11.48 -0.70
N ALA A 69 8.53 12.62 -0.51
CA ALA A 69 8.89 13.58 0.53
C ALA A 69 8.79 12.99 1.96
N LYS A 70 7.78 12.14 2.22
CA LYS A 70 7.64 11.42 3.50
C LYS A 70 8.76 10.42 3.72
N LEU A 71 9.11 9.63 2.70
CA LEU A 71 10.19 8.64 2.76
C LEU A 71 11.55 9.31 2.98
N ASP A 72 11.82 10.42 2.32
CA ASP A 72 13.02 11.23 2.54
C ASP A 72 13.11 11.74 3.98
N LYS A 73 12.00 12.24 4.52
CA LYS A 73 11.93 12.69 5.90
C LYS A 73 12.18 11.52 6.87
N ILE A 74 11.49 10.38 6.65
CA ILE A 74 11.69 9.16 7.45
C ILE A 74 13.17 8.74 7.41
N SER A 75 13.79 8.69 6.23
CA SER A 75 15.20 8.32 6.10
C SER A 75 16.12 9.23 6.94
N LYS A 76 15.96 10.54 6.79
CA LYS A 76 16.75 11.55 7.56
C LYS A 76 16.55 11.41 9.06
N GLU A 77 15.32 11.21 9.51
CA GLU A 77 15.02 11.03 10.94
C GLU A 77 15.59 9.71 11.48
N LEU A 78 15.45 8.60 10.75
CA LEU A 78 16.02 7.32 11.16
C LEU A 78 17.55 7.37 11.32
N LEU A 79 18.24 8.07 10.42
CA LEU A 79 19.68 8.31 10.52
C LEU A 79 20.07 9.14 11.75
N ALA A 80 19.17 10.03 12.18
CA ALA A 80 19.32 10.83 13.41
C ALA A 80 18.82 10.10 14.67
N GLY A 81 18.37 8.83 14.55
CA GLY A 81 17.81 8.07 15.67
C GLY A 81 16.40 8.50 16.08
N ASN A 82 15.67 9.18 15.21
CA ASN A 82 14.29 9.61 15.45
C ASN A 82 13.32 8.75 14.65
N PHE A 83 12.27 8.21 15.28
CA PHE A 83 11.26 7.35 14.67
C PHE A 83 9.88 8.02 14.52
N THR A 84 9.77 9.31 14.89
CA THR A 84 8.47 10.01 14.97
C THR A 84 7.70 9.95 13.67
N THR A 85 8.29 10.40 12.56
CA THR A 85 7.59 10.40 11.27
C THR A 85 7.26 8.98 10.78
N SER A 86 8.12 8.00 11.03
CA SER A 86 7.83 6.60 10.70
C SER A 86 6.61 6.08 11.47
N MET A 87 6.51 6.38 12.76
CA MET A 87 5.37 5.97 13.60
C MET A 87 4.07 6.70 13.24
N GLU A 88 4.15 7.98 12.89
CA GLU A 88 2.99 8.80 12.46
C GLU A 88 2.41 8.35 11.11
N ASN A 89 3.24 7.79 10.24
CA ASN A 89 2.82 7.24 8.96
C ASN A 89 2.34 5.78 9.03
N ALA A 90 2.41 5.13 10.17
CA ALA A 90 1.78 3.84 10.40
C ALA A 90 0.27 3.99 10.63
N PRO A 91 -0.56 3.02 10.17
CA PRO A 91 -2.01 3.11 10.31
C PRO A 91 -2.45 3.05 11.79
N GLU A 92 -3.48 3.83 12.15
CA GLU A 92 -4.00 3.86 13.54
C GLU A 92 -4.46 2.47 14.02
N ARG A 93 -5.05 1.67 13.11
CA ARG A 93 -5.45 0.28 13.41
C ARG A 93 -4.29 -0.60 13.87
N LEU A 94 -3.06 -0.32 13.43
CA LEU A 94 -1.87 -1.02 13.93
C LEU A 94 -1.65 -0.71 15.42
N TRP A 95 -1.80 0.55 15.81
CA TRP A 95 -1.65 0.97 17.20
C TRP A 95 -2.79 0.48 18.10
N GLU A 96 -4.01 0.40 17.57
CA GLU A 96 -5.14 -0.21 18.26
C GLU A 96 -4.89 -1.71 18.50
N TRP A 97 -4.33 -2.42 17.51
CA TRP A 97 -3.97 -3.82 17.62
C TRP A 97 -2.85 -4.04 18.65
N GLU A 98 -1.78 -3.24 18.60
CA GLU A 98 -0.68 -3.28 19.57
C GLU A 98 -1.19 -3.00 21.00
N ALA A 99 -2.04 -2.00 21.16
CA ALA A 99 -2.63 -1.63 22.43
C ALA A 99 -3.48 -2.75 23.02
N LYS A 100 -4.30 -3.40 22.21
CA LYS A 100 -5.12 -4.55 22.62
C LYS A 100 -4.26 -5.71 23.11
N ASN A 101 -3.21 -6.05 22.37
CA ASN A 101 -2.32 -7.15 22.73
C ASN A 101 -1.47 -6.85 23.98
N ALA A 102 -1.13 -5.60 24.21
CA ALA A 102 -0.40 -5.16 25.41
C ALA A 102 -1.32 -4.73 26.57
N SER A 103 -2.65 -4.91 26.46
CA SER A 103 -3.64 -4.47 27.47
C SER A 103 -3.45 -3.00 27.89
N THR A 104 -3.29 -2.11 26.90
CA THR A 104 -2.98 -0.69 27.08
C THR A 104 -3.76 0.19 26.11
N THR A 105 -3.42 1.49 26.04
CA THR A 105 -3.99 2.44 25.07
C THR A 105 -3.09 2.57 23.82
N PRO A 106 -3.64 2.94 22.64
CA PRO A 106 -2.82 3.18 21.45
C PRO A 106 -1.68 4.17 21.67
N GLN A 107 -1.91 5.23 22.43
CA GLN A 107 -0.88 6.20 22.78
C GLN A 107 0.25 5.55 23.59
N LYS A 108 -0.11 4.75 24.61
CA LYS A 108 0.87 4.04 25.43
C LYS A 108 1.64 2.98 24.66
N ALA A 109 0.98 2.30 23.70
CA ALA A 109 1.64 1.36 22.80
C ALA A 109 2.70 2.06 21.92
N LYS A 110 2.40 3.25 21.39
CA LYS A 110 3.37 4.09 20.68
C LYS A 110 4.58 4.45 21.56
N GLU A 111 4.34 4.90 22.78
CA GLU A 111 5.41 5.25 23.73
C GLU A 111 6.31 4.04 24.05
N ILE A 112 5.72 2.88 24.33
CA ILE A 112 6.48 1.64 24.60
C ILE A 112 7.31 1.26 23.38
N THR A 113 6.72 1.29 22.18
CA THR A 113 7.44 0.99 20.95
C THR A 113 8.61 1.94 20.75
N LEU A 114 8.41 3.24 20.95
CA LEU A 114 9.49 4.23 20.85
C LEU A 114 10.62 3.95 21.85
N GLN A 115 10.28 3.64 23.11
CA GLN A 115 11.27 3.30 24.13
C GLN A 115 12.10 2.05 23.74
N LEU A 116 11.45 1.03 23.19
CA LEU A 116 12.14 -0.18 22.71
C LEU A 116 13.10 0.14 21.55
N LEU A 117 12.67 0.95 20.59
CA LEU A 117 13.51 1.39 19.48
C LEU A 117 14.71 2.22 19.96
N MET A 118 14.48 3.19 20.86
CA MET A 118 15.54 4.00 21.46
C MET A 118 16.53 3.16 22.27
N ASN A 119 16.08 2.13 22.96
CA ASN A 119 16.96 1.21 23.64
C ASN A 119 17.80 0.37 22.66
N ALA A 120 17.24 -0.07 21.55
CA ALA A 120 17.98 -0.79 20.51
C ALA A 120 19.10 0.07 19.91
N LEU A 121 18.87 1.38 19.70
CA LEU A 121 19.86 2.32 19.19
C LEU A 121 21.07 2.55 20.11
N LYS A 122 21.03 2.11 21.36
CA LYS A 122 22.24 2.12 22.23
C LYS A 122 23.28 1.12 21.75
N TYR A 123 22.88 0.10 20.99
CA TYR A 123 23.73 -1.01 20.55
C TYR A 123 23.94 -1.06 19.05
N ILE A 124 23.06 -0.40 18.28
CA ILE A 124 23.10 -0.34 16.83
C ILE A 124 23.00 1.09 16.33
N LYS A 125 23.60 1.36 15.18
CA LYS A 125 23.50 2.62 14.45
C LYS A 125 22.91 2.35 13.08
N ILE A 126 21.91 3.11 12.67
CA ILE A 126 21.42 3.12 11.30
C ILE A 126 22.35 4.04 10.50
N GLU A 127 23.05 3.51 9.52
CA GLU A 127 24.00 4.26 8.70
C GLU A 127 23.42 4.71 7.38
N LYS A 128 22.45 3.96 6.85
CA LYS A 128 21.83 4.24 5.55
C LYS A 128 20.42 3.67 5.51
N VAL A 129 19.50 4.40 4.86
CA VAL A 129 18.18 3.92 4.46
C VAL A 129 17.89 4.46 3.06
N GLU A 130 17.59 3.58 2.13
CA GLU A 130 17.27 3.91 0.74
C GLU A 130 15.96 3.25 0.33
N TYR A 131 15.15 3.97 -0.42
CA TYR A 131 13.91 3.51 -1.01
C TYR A 131 14.04 3.53 -2.53
N ASP A 132 13.87 2.39 -3.18
CA ASP A 132 13.93 2.26 -4.64
C ASP A 132 12.56 2.58 -5.25
N LEU A 133 12.36 3.83 -5.63
CA LEU A 133 11.10 4.31 -6.21
C LEU A 133 10.98 4.04 -7.72
N GLU A 134 12.03 3.50 -8.34
CA GLU A 134 12.01 3.12 -9.76
C GLU A 134 11.52 1.67 -9.94
N ASN A 135 11.85 0.78 -8.99
CA ASN A 135 11.51 -0.63 -9.06
C ASN A 135 10.34 -1.02 -8.14
N VAL A 136 9.33 -0.16 -8.06
CA VAL A 136 8.14 -0.42 -7.23
C VAL A 136 7.18 -1.41 -7.88
N LYS A 137 6.49 -2.20 -7.04
CA LYS A 137 5.36 -3.02 -7.48
C LYS A 137 4.06 -2.33 -7.09
N ILE A 138 3.31 -1.87 -8.08
CA ILE A 138 2.03 -1.17 -7.90
C ILE A 138 0.89 -2.17 -8.11
N GLY A 139 -0.16 -2.08 -7.27
CA GLY A 139 -1.32 -2.93 -7.41
C GLY A 139 -2.56 -2.43 -6.66
N GLN A 140 -3.65 -3.14 -6.89
CA GLN A 140 -4.90 -2.94 -6.18
C GLN A 140 -5.38 -4.29 -5.61
N THR A 141 -5.83 -4.30 -4.37
CA THR A 141 -6.39 -5.49 -3.74
C THR A 141 -7.73 -5.88 -4.38
N ASN A 142 -8.23 -7.05 -4.05
CA ASN A 142 -9.55 -7.52 -4.51
C ASN A 142 -10.74 -6.69 -3.99
N THR A 143 -10.54 -5.84 -2.99
CA THR A 143 -11.54 -4.89 -2.48
C THR A 143 -11.39 -3.49 -3.06
N GLY A 144 -10.37 -3.27 -3.91
CA GLY A 144 -10.10 -2.00 -4.56
C GLY A 144 -9.17 -1.06 -3.76
N ARG A 145 -8.42 -1.57 -2.76
CA ARG A 145 -7.39 -0.81 -2.05
C ARG A 145 -6.14 -0.69 -2.90
N ASN A 146 -5.69 0.54 -3.15
CA ASN A 146 -4.43 0.78 -3.84
C ASN A 146 -3.25 0.53 -2.92
N TYR A 147 -2.18 -0.08 -3.44
CA TYR A 147 -0.95 -0.31 -2.71
C TYR A 147 0.28 -0.25 -3.61
N VAL A 148 1.42 0.03 -2.99
CA VAL A 148 2.73 0.02 -3.63
C VAL A 148 3.72 -0.68 -2.71
N ILE A 149 4.50 -1.60 -3.25
CA ILE A 149 5.60 -2.26 -2.55
C ILE A 149 6.88 -1.62 -3.06
N ILE A 150 7.66 -1.04 -2.14
CA ILE A 150 8.90 -0.32 -2.43
C ILE A 150 10.06 -1.14 -1.89
N PRO A 151 11.02 -1.60 -2.73
CA PRO A 151 12.26 -2.18 -2.25
C PRO A 151 12.99 -1.18 -1.35
N THR A 152 13.45 -1.64 -0.19
CA THR A 152 14.08 -0.80 0.83
C THR A 152 15.37 -1.44 1.26
N LYS A 153 16.45 -0.69 1.23
CA LYS A 153 17.78 -1.12 1.66
C LYS A 153 18.19 -0.32 2.90
N SER A 154 18.61 -1.00 3.95
CA SER A 154 19.13 -0.38 5.15
C SER A 154 20.51 -0.93 5.48
N ILE A 155 21.39 -0.08 5.97
CA ILE A 155 22.69 -0.48 6.49
C ILE A 155 22.70 -0.13 7.97
N VAL A 156 22.93 -1.14 8.80
CA VAL A 156 23.04 -0.99 10.25
C VAL A 156 24.40 -1.48 10.72
N SER A 157 24.95 -0.82 11.73
CA SER A 157 26.20 -1.24 12.37
C SER A 157 26.02 -1.39 13.89
N GLY A 158 26.74 -2.33 14.49
CA GLY A 158 26.74 -2.56 15.93
C GLY A 158 27.75 -3.63 16.31
N GLN A 159 28.35 -3.50 17.49
CA GLN A 159 29.35 -4.45 18.01
C GLN A 159 30.50 -4.76 17.01
N GLY A 160 30.97 -3.72 16.28
CA GLY A 160 32.04 -3.87 15.28
C GLY A 160 31.63 -4.54 13.97
N LYS A 161 30.35 -4.87 13.77
CA LYS A 161 29.83 -5.48 12.55
C LYS A 161 28.92 -4.50 11.81
N LYS A 162 28.93 -4.62 10.48
CA LYS A 162 28.04 -3.88 9.57
C LYS A 162 27.20 -4.89 8.79
N VAL A 163 25.88 -4.69 8.78
CA VAL A 163 24.92 -5.57 8.14
C VAL A 163 24.07 -4.77 7.15
N GLU A 164 23.94 -5.29 5.95
CA GLU A 164 23.01 -4.80 4.95
C GLU A 164 21.69 -5.60 5.05
N LEU A 165 20.59 -4.88 5.13
CA LEU A 165 19.23 -5.43 5.21
C LEU A 165 18.46 -5.02 3.95
N ASN A 166 18.06 -6.02 3.15
CA ASN A 166 17.15 -5.82 2.02
C ASN A 166 15.75 -6.16 2.49
N GLN A 167 14.89 -5.16 2.51
CA GLN A 167 13.54 -5.21 3.03
C GLN A 167 12.56 -4.64 2.01
N LYS A 168 11.31 -4.54 2.37
CA LYS A 168 10.26 -3.87 1.58
C LYS A 168 9.46 -2.95 2.48
N SER A 169 9.02 -1.84 1.92
CA SER A 169 8.02 -0.96 2.53
C SER A 169 6.71 -1.09 1.75
N LEU A 170 5.62 -1.32 2.46
CA LEU A 170 4.27 -1.28 1.90
C LEU A 170 3.69 0.10 2.11
N VAL A 171 3.33 0.76 1.02
CA VAL A 171 2.57 2.00 1.00
C VAL A 171 1.18 1.67 0.52
N PHE A 172 0.14 2.03 1.27
CA PHE A 172 -1.23 1.67 0.91
C PHE A 172 -2.25 2.71 1.35
N GLU A 173 -3.36 2.73 0.63
CA GLU A 173 -4.46 3.64 0.90
C GLU A 173 -5.48 3.01 1.86
N ASP A 174 -5.89 3.74 2.90
CA ASP A 174 -7.03 3.42 3.74
C ASP A 174 -7.78 4.70 4.10
N LYS A 175 -9.10 4.75 3.83
CA LYS A 175 -9.96 5.91 4.09
C LYS A 175 -9.40 7.23 3.52
N ASN A 176 -8.95 7.20 2.27
CA ASN A 176 -8.34 8.34 1.55
C ASN A 176 -7.03 8.87 2.17
N LYS A 177 -6.38 8.10 3.02
CA LYS A 177 -5.07 8.40 3.59
C LYS A 177 -4.07 7.32 3.21
N TRP A 178 -2.85 7.72 2.89
CA TRP A 178 -1.77 6.80 2.56
C TRP A 178 -0.87 6.58 3.76
N TYR A 179 -0.61 5.31 4.04
CA TYR A 179 0.20 4.82 5.15
C TYR A 179 1.46 4.14 4.63
N ILE A 180 2.51 4.12 5.44
CA ILE A 180 3.79 3.51 5.13
C ILE A 180 4.12 2.53 6.26
N VAL A 181 4.36 1.25 5.91
CA VAL A 181 4.70 0.20 6.87
C VAL A 181 5.89 -0.59 6.34
N ASN A 182 6.93 -0.70 7.13
CA ASN A 182 8.04 -1.61 6.81
C ASN A 182 7.57 -3.07 6.92
N ILE A 183 7.89 -3.90 5.93
CA ILE A 183 7.50 -5.30 5.87
C ILE A 183 8.60 -6.16 6.49
N ASN A 184 8.25 -6.78 7.59
CA ASN A 184 8.93 -7.91 8.20
C ASN A 184 7.88 -8.98 8.53
N GLU A 185 8.27 -10.16 8.94
CA GLU A 185 7.33 -11.27 9.20
C GLU A 185 6.22 -10.90 10.19
N ARG A 186 6.56 -10.17 11.27
CA ARG A 186 5.57 -9.71 12.26
C ARG A 186 4.56 -8.74 11.64
N ASN A 187 5.03 -7.68 10.99
CA ASN A 187 4.18 -6.65 10.40
C ASN A 187 3.32 -7.22 9.28
N LYS A 188 3.85 -8.12 8.47
CA LYS A 188 3.13 -8.85 7.42
C LYS A 188 1.94 -9.63 8.00
N HIS A 189 2.14 -10.36 9.11
CA HIS A 189 1.09 -11.10 9.78
C HIS A 189 0.00 -10.14 10.28
N ILE A 190 0.37 -9.10 11.00
CA ILE A 190 -0.55 -8.10 11.55
C ILE A 190 -1.33 -7.40 10.43
N LEU A 191 -0.67 -7.00 9.35
CA LEU A 191 -1.34 -6.36 8.21
C LEU A 191 -2.39 -7.26 7.58
N LYS A 192 -2.11 -8.57 7.41
CA LYS A 192 -3.07 -9.54 6.86
C LYS A 192 -4.24 -9.83 7.81
N GLU A 193 -4.05 -9.65 9.12
CA GLU A 193 -5.11 -9.73 10.11
C GLU A 193 -6.00 -8.47 10.08
N LEU A 194 -5.41 -7.28 10.10
CA LEU A 194 -6.11 -6.01 10.12
C LEU A 194 -6.79 -5.65 8.79
N TYR A 195 -6.19 -6.08 7.69
CA TYR A 195 -6.61 -5.79 6.32
C TYR A 195 -6.68 -7.11 5.55
N SER A 196 -7.81 -7.80 5.69
CA SER A 196 -8.00 -9.15 5.13
C SER A 196 -7.81 -9.23 3.62
N ASP A 197 -7.95 -8.12 2.91
CA ASP A 197 -7.73 -7.99 1.48
C ASP A 197 -6.24 -8.10 1.09
N PHE A 198 -5.30 -7.97 2.03
CA PHE A 198 -3.89 -8.28 1.79
C PHE A 198 -3.53 -9.78 1.88
N LYS A 199 -4.49 -10.64 2.29
CA LYS A 199 -4.22 -12.09 2.30
C LYS A 199 -3.89 -12.65 0.92
N ASP A 200 -4.51 -12.08 -0.11
CA ASP A 200 -4.33 -12.50 -1.51
C ASP A 200 -3.20 -11.73 -2.22
N VAL A 201 -2.55 -10.80 -1.54
CA VAL A 201 -1.44 -10.02 -2.10
C VAL A 201 -0.12 -10.65 -1.71
N ASN A 202 0.72 -10.91 -2.71
CA ASN A 202 2.11 -11.30 -2.45
C ASN A 202 2.91 -10.03 -2.09
N ILE A 203 3.16 -9.85 -0.80
CA ILE A 203 3.98 -8.79 -0.22
C ILE A 203 5.38 -9.27 0.19
N ASP A 204 5.75 -10.48 -0.23
CA ASP A 204 7.08 -11.06 -0.07
C ASP A 204 8.10 -10.48 -1.03
#